data_bf2efe7910e7999d540bd3b46fd52d36
#
_entry.id   bf2efe7910e7999d540bd3b46fd52d36
#
_cell.length_a   1.000
_cell.length_b   1.000
_cell.length_c   1.000
_cell.angle_alpha   90.00
_cell.angle_beta   90.00
_cell.angle_gamma   90.00
#
_symmetry.space_group_name_H-M   'P 1'
#
loop_
_entity.id
_entity.type
_entity.pdbx_description
1 polymer ?
#
loop_
_entity_poly.entity_id
_entity_poly.type
_entity_poly.pdbx_seq_one_letter_code
_entity_poly.pdbx_strand_id
1 'polypeptide(L)'
;MSILAVRDMKKSYGAIQAVGGISFEVEPGEILGVIGPNGSGKTTLFNSILGQIKPDSGHVEFEGKDISGGTPLELSRLGIGRTFQNLQVFGKLSLRDNLIAAAQEFEGTFWGRMLAPPDNGLGQRADEMIKLFRLQHVADLPAGSLSYGQQKLVDIAMAFMPKPRLVLLDEPCAGVNPSLVDGLRELLVELNKKQGGSFVVIEHNMDFVMKLCHRIVCMVEGKVLAVGKPEEIQGNRAVLEAYLGN
;
A
#
# COMPACT_ATOMS: atom_id res chain seq x y z
N MET A 1 1.99 12.54 16.99
CA MET A 1 3.20 12.54 16.11
C MET A 1 2.86 11.63 14.95
N SER A 2 2.84 12.15 13.74
CA SER A 2 2.44 11.40 12.54
C SER A 2 3.41 10.23 12.26
N ILE A 3 2.91 9.13 11.72
CA ILE A 3 3.74 8.00 11.29
C ILE A 3 4.41 8.30 9.94
N LEU A 4 3.73 9.04 9.06
CA LEU A 4 4.26 9.52 7.78
C LEU A 4 3.94 11.01 7.66
N ALA A 5 4.91 11.82 7.25
CA ALA A 5 4.69 13.20 6.85
C ALA A 5 5.32 13.45 5.49
N VAL A 6 4.52 13.95 4.57
CA VAL A 6 4.96 14.42 3.24
C VAL A 6 4.92 15.95 3.27
N ARG A 7 6.02 16.61 2.90
CA ARG A 7 6.19 18.06 2.97
C ARG A 7 6.60 18.64 1.64
N ASP A 8 5.77 19.50 1.08
CA ASP A 8 5.99 20.27 -0.15
C ASP A 8 6.63 19.45 -1.30
N MET A 9 6.17 18.21 -1.46
CA MET A 9 6.72 17.31 -2.45
C MET A 9 6.39 17.76 -3.85
N LYS A 10 7.43 17.86 -4.71
CA LYS A 10 7.29 18.24 -6.11
C LYS A 10 7.97 17.24 -7.03
N LYS A 11 7.33 16.96 -8.16
CA LYS A 11 7.88 16.13 -9.22
C LYS A 11 7.36 16.57 -10.59
N SER A 12 8.29 16.81 -11.51
CA SER A 12 7.97 17.18 -12.88
C SER A 12 8.63 16.23 -13.87
N TYR A 13 8.01 16.06 -15.02
CA TYR A 13 8.52 15.34 -16.18
C TYR A 13 8.51 16.30 -17.38
N GLY A 14 9.66 16.92 -17.66
CA GLY A 14 9.74 18.00 -18.63
C GLY A 14 8.85 19.18 -18.22
N ALA A 15 7.91 19.56 -19.04
CA ALA A 15 6.97 20.67 -18.78
C ALA A 15 5.76 20.25 -17.90
N ILE A 16 5.58 18.94 -17.63
CA ILE A 16 4.42 18.45 -16.89
C ILE A 16 4.77 18.33 -15.40
N GLN A 17 4.11 19.11 -14.56
CA GLN A 17 4.22 19.03 -13.11
C GLN A 17 3.24 17.95 -12.58
N ALA A 18 3.74 16.73 -12.39
CA ALA A 18 2.93 15.61 -11.93
C ALA A 18 2.57 15.70 -10.43
N VAL A 19 3.46 16.29 -9.62
CA VAL A 19 3.25 16.58 -8.20
C VAL A 19 3.70 18.00 -7.93
N GLY A 20 2.82 18.86 -7.44
CA GLY A 20 2.99 20.31 -7.40
C GLY A 20 3.00 20.92 -6.00
N GLY A 21 3.73 20.32 -5.04
CA GLY A 21 3.82 20.83 -3.68
C GLY A 21 2.81 20.15 -2.75
N ILE A 22 2.76 18.83 -2.80
CA ILE A 22 1.86 18.03 -1.97
C ILE A 22 2.38 17.96 -0.54
N SER A 23 1.49 18.23 0.43
CA SER A 23 1.76 18.05 1.85
C SER A 23 0.57 17.38 2.52
N PHE A 24 0.83 16.33 3.30
CA PHE A 24 -0.13 15.66 4.18
C PHE A 24 0.61 14.83 5.22
N GLU A 25 -0.13 14.41 6.22
CA GLU A 25 0.36 13.53 7.28
C GLU A 25 -0.55 12.30 7.40
N VAL A 26 -0.01 11.23 7.97
CA VAL A 26 -0.76 10.02 8.34
C VAL A 26 -0.51 9.78 9.82
N GLU A 27 -1.58 9.62 10.58
CA GLU A 27 -1.50 9.31 12.00
C GLU A 27 -1.28 7.80 12.25
N PRO A 28 -0.68 7.41 13.37
CA PRO A 28 -0.57 6.00 13.73
C PRO A 28 -1.95 5.32 13.78
N GLY A 29 -2.09 4.18 13.09
CA GLY A 29 -3.34 3.43 12.99
C GLY A 29 -4.37 4.04 12.02
N GLU A 30 -4.04 5.12 11.33
CA GLU A 30 -4.93 5.74 10.34
C GLU A 30 -4.94 4.95 9.02
N ILE A 31 -6.11 4.85 8.40
CA ILE A 31 -6.28 4.49 6.99
C ILE A 31 -6.59 5.77 6.22
N LEU A 32 -5.60 6.28 5.48
CA LEU A 32 -5.72 7.48 4.64
C LEU A 32 -5.99 7.07 3.20
N GLY A 33 -7.07 7.58 2.61
CA GLY A 33 -7.35 7.47 1.18
C GLY A 33 -6.68 8.58 0.38
N VAL A 34 -6.12 8.25 -0.78
CA VAL A 34 -5.65 9.23 -1.78
C VAL A 34 -6.43 9.00 -3.06
N ILE A 35 -7.31 9.93 -3.38
CA ILE A 35 -8.20 9.86 -4.54
C ILE A 35 -7.91 10.98 -5.54
N GLY A 36 -8.50 10.90 -6.71
CA GLY A 36 -8.41 11.92 -7.76
C GLY A 36 -8.55 11.30 -9.15
N PRO A 37 -8.85 12.10 -10.17
CA PRO A 37 -8.97 11.63 -11.55
C PRO A 37 -7.68 11.02 -12.07
N ASN A 38 -7.75 10.34 -13.21
CA ASN A 38 -6.57 9.83 -13.90
C ASN A 38 -5.64 10.99 -14.27
N GLY A 39 -4.32 10.78 -14.09
CA GLY A 39 -3.33 11.85 -14.33
C GLY A 39 -3.19 12.88 -13.21
N SER A 40 -3.91 12.77 -12.09
CA SER A 40 -3.78 13.71 -10.97
C SER A 40 -2.47 13.60 -10.17
N GLY A 41 -1.58 12.64 -10.50
CA GLY A 41 -0.26 12.51 -9.90
C GLY A 41 -0.14 11.50 -8.75
N LYS A 42 -1.20 10.75 -8.41
CA LYS A 42 -1.22 9.78 -7.28
C LYS A 42 -0.10 8.75 -7.34
N THR A 43 0.04 8.07 -8.46
CA THR A 43 1.10 7.05 -8.67
C THR A 43 2.50 7.67 -8.59
N THR A 44 2.69 8.88 -9.13
CA THR A 44 3.95 9.61 -9.00
C THR A 44 4.26 9.96 -7.55
N LEU A 45 3.26 10.41 -6.80
CA LEU A 45 3.36 10.68 -5.37
C LEU A 45 3.77 9.41 -4.59
N PHE A 46 3.09 8.27 -4.79
CA PHE A 46 3.43 7.01 -4.14
C PHE A 46 4.85 6.55 -4.47
N ASN A 47 5.21 6.57 -5.75
CA ASN A 47 6.55 6.19 -6.19
C ASN A 47 7.64 7.10 -5.62
N SER A 48 7.33 8.39 -5.39
CA SER A 48 8.24 9.33 -4.74
C SER A 48 8.37 9.05 -3.24
N ILE A 49 7.28 8.76 -2.53
CA ILE A 49 7.29 8.35 -1.11
C ILE A 49 8.09 7.06 -0.94
N LEU A 50 7.95 6.11 -1.87
CA LEU A 50 8.58 4.78 -1.82
C LEU A 50 10.01 4.75 -2.39
N GLY A 51 10.60 5.91 -2.72
CA GLY A 51 11.96 6.00 -3.21
C GLY A 51 12.20 5.40 -4.60
N GLN A 52 11.14 5.08 -5.35
CA GLN A 52 11.24 4.59 -6.74
C GLN A 52 11.51 5.72 -7.73
N ILE A 53 11.00 6.91 -7.40
CA ILE A 53 11.20 8.12 -8.17
C ILE A 53 11.75 9.18 -7.21
N LYS A 54 12.89 9.77 -7.56
CA LYS A 54 13.44 10.86 -6.78
C LYS A 54 12.58 12.12 -7.00
N PRO A 55 12.02 12.73 -5.94
CA PRO A 55 11.33 14.01 -6.06
C PRO A 55 12.30 15.12 -6.46
N ASP A 56 11.79 16.19 -7.07
CA ASP A 56 12.58 17.37 -7.45
C ASP A 56 12.81 18.26 -6.23
N SER A 57 11.85 18.31 -5.31
CA SER A 57 11.95 19.01 -4.01
C SER A 57 10.91 18.44 -3.01
N GLY A 58 11.00 18.93 -1.78
CA GLY A 58 10.22 18.43 -0.66
C GLY A 58 10.89 17.25 0.03
N HIS A 59 10.30 16.76 1.10
CA HIS A 59 10.82 15.64 1.87
C HIS A 59 9.70 14.76 2.44
N VAL A 60 10.10 13.56 2.83
CA VAL A 60 9.24 12.56 3.46
C VAL A 60 9.85 12.15 4.77
N GLU A 61 9.06 12.21 5.83
CA GLU A 61 9.45 11.72 7.15
C GLU A 61 8.62 10.48 7.51
N PHE A 62 9.29 9.47 8.03
CA PHE A 62 8.67 8.30 8.61
C PHE A 62 9.07 8.22 10.09
N GLU A 63 8.08 8.30 10.99
CA GLU A 63 8.28 8.37 12.45
C GLU A 63 9.30 9.45 12.88
N GLY A 64 9.21 10.62 12.24
CA GLY A 64 10.07 11.77 12.50
C GLY A 64 11.50 11.66 11.93
N LYS A 65 11.80 10.60 11.17
CA LYS A 65 13.08 10.43 10.48
C LYS A 65 12.89 10.76 8.99
N ASP A 66 13.75 11.60 8.44
CA ASP A 66 13.79 11.87 7.00
C ASP A 66 14.21 10.59 6.25
N ILE A 67 13.34 10.18 5.32
CA ILE A 67 13.53 9.02 4.44
C ILE A 67 13.62 9.42 2.97
N SER A 68 13.73 10.71 2.69
CA SER A 68 13.74 11.24 1.33
C SER A 68 14.92 10.69 0.54
N GLY A 69 14.64 10.13 -0.63
CA GLY A 69 15.66 9.53 -1.50
C GLY A 69 16.20 8.18 -1.03
N GLY A 70 15.66 7.61 0.03
CA GLY A 70 15.92 6.22 0.43
C GLY A 70 15.49 5.24 -0.66
N THR A 71 16.18 4.11 -0.77
CA THR A 71 15.82 3.06 -1.70
C THR A 71 14.61 2.26 -1.19
N PRO A 72 13.83 1.60 -2.07
CA PRO A 72 12.70 0.75 -1.65
C PRO A 72 13.09 -0.33 -0.62
N LEU A 73 14.32 -0.88 -0.73
CA LEU A 73 14.84 -1.86 0.22
C LEU A 73 15.06 -1.25 1.61
N GLU A 74 15.67 -0.06 1.67
CA GLU A 74 15.86 0.65 2.94
C GLU A 74 14.53 1.00 3.59
N LEU A 75 13.53 1.44 2.81
CA LEU A 75 12.20 1.76 3.31
C LEU A 75 11.46 0.52 3.83
N SER A 76 11.59 -0.60 3.13
CA SER A 76 11.05 -1.88 3.61
C SER A 76 11.65 -2.29 4.96
N ARG A 77 12.96 -2.15 5.13
CA ARG A 77 13.66 -2.43 6.42
C ARG A 77 13.22 -1.50 7.54
N LEU A 78 12.82 -0.28 7.21
CA LEU A 78 12.23 0.65 8.18
C LEU A 78 10.80 0.28 8.56
N GLY A 79 10.18 -0.70 7.91
CA GLY A 79 8.81 -1.14 8.18
C GLY A 79 7.74 -0.46 7.32
N ILE A 80 8.11 -0.03 6.12
CA ILE A 80 7.16 0.46 5.10
C ILE A 80 6.91 -0.66 4.10
N GLY A 81 5.71 -1.22 4.11
CA GLY A 81 5.23 -2.20 3.13
C GLY A 81 4.56 -1.52 1.93
N ARG A 82 4.51 -2.22 0.80
CA ARG A 82 3.71 -1.77 -0.37
C ARG A 82 3.12 -2.95 -1.11
N THR A 83 1.99 -2.71 -1.78
CA THR A 83 1.54 -3.55 -2.89
C THR A 83 1.95 -2.94 -4.22
N PHE A 84 2.01 -3.76 -5.25
CA PHE A 84 2.35 -3.32 -6.59
C PHE A 84 1.09 -3.26 -7.46
N GLN A 85 1.06 -2.32 -8.41
CA GLN A 85 -0.02 -2.25 -9.39
C GLN A 85 -0.08 -3.53 -10.23
N ASN A 86 1.07 -4.07 -10.62
CA ASN A 86 1.18 -5.40 -11.24
C ASN A 86 1.49 -6.45 -10.18
N LEU A 87 0.77 -7.57 -10.22
CA LEU A 87 0.98 -8.69 -9.31
C LEU A 87 2.44 -9.16 -9.29
N GLN A 88 3.00 -9.29 -8.09
CA GLN A 88 4.38 -9.72 -7.87
C GLN A 88 4.44 -11.13 -7.25
N VAL A 89 3.54 -12.02 -7.67
CA VAL A 89 3.54 -13.39 -7.19
C VAL A 89 4.49 -14.27 -7.98
N PHE A 90 5.23 -15.14 -7.30
CA PHE A 90 6.06 -16.17 -7.91
C PHE A 90 5.18 -17.34 -8.35
N GLY A 91 4.74 -17.34 -9.60
CA GLY A 91 3.71 -18.24 -10.10
C GLY A 91 4.02 -19.73 -9.97
N LYS A 92 5.29 -20.12 -9.91
CA LYS A 92 5.73 -21.53 -9.75
C LYS A 92 5.78 -21.97 -8.28
N LEU A 93 5.85 -21.05 -7.35
CA LEU A 93 5.83 -21.35 -5.90
C LEU A 93 4.38 -21.51 -5.44
N SER A 94 4.19 -22.30 -4.38
CA SER A 94 2.89 -22.35 -3.70
C SER A 94 2.51 -20.98 -3.13
N LEU A 95 1.23 -20.77 -2.85
CA LEU A 95 0.79 -19.57 -2.15
C LEU A 95 1.55 -19.41 -0.82
N ARG A 96 1.65 -20.48 -0.03
CA ARG A 96 2.39 -20.52 1.23
C ARG A 96 3.86 -20.08 1.05
N ASP A 97 4.55 -20.62 0.05
CA ASP A 97 5.96 -20.29 -0.21
C ASP A 97 6.13 -18.84 -0.66
N ASN A 98 5.18 -18.27 -1.40
CA ASN A 98 5.15 -16.84 -1.73
C ASN A 98 5.14 -15.97 -0.46
N LEU A 99 4.28 -16.31 0.51
CA LEU A 99 4.23 -15.58 1.79
C LEU A 99 5.54 -15.70 2.56
N ILE A 100 6.09 -16.89 2.66
CA ILE A 100 7.36 -17.12 3.35
C ILE A 100 8.48 -16.34 2.67
N ALA A 101 8.55 -16.37 1.33
CA ALA A 101 9.56 -15.64 0.56
C ALA A 101 9.49 -14.12 0.77
N ALA A 102 8.27 -13.57 0.90
CA ALA A 102 8.06 -12.14 1.13
C ALA A 102 8.55 -11.65 2.51
N ALA A 103 8.66 -12.55 3.49
CA ALA A 103 9.13 -12.23 4.84
C ALA A 103 10.61 -12.54 5.06
N GLN A 104 11.29 -13.14 4.08
CA GLN A 104 12.70 -13.48 4.23
C GLN A 104 13.55 -12.22 4.23
N GLU A 105 14.15 -11.92 5.37
CA GLU A 105 15.22 -10.94 5.47
C GLU A 105 16.51 -11.56 4.97
N PHE A 106 17.03 -11.03 3.86
CA PHE A 106 18.33 -11.46 3.33
C PHE A 106 19.51 -10.75 4.03
N GLU A 107 19.42 -10.59 5.35
CA GLU A 107 20.51 -10.05 6.15
C GLU A 107 21.39 -11.19 6.71
N GLY A 108 22.70 -10.99 6.65
CA GLY A 108 23.67 -11.89 7.22
C GLY A 108 24.72 -12.40 6.21
N THR A 109 25.84 -12.86 6.76
CA THR A 109 26.89 -13.55 5.99
C THR A 109 26.34 -14.88 5.45
N PHE A 110 26.92 -15.39 4.36
CA PHE A 110 26.62 -16.72 3.81
C PHE A 110 26.58 -17.81 4.90
N TRP A 111 27.52 -17.78 5.83
CA TRP A 111 27.59 -18.71 6.94
C TRP A 111 26.48 -18.54 7.99
N GLY A 112 26.07 -17.32 8.26
CA GLY A 112 24.92 -17.06 9.14
C GLY A 112 23.61 -17.62 8.61
N ARG A 113 23.41 -17.58 7.28
CA ARG A 113 22.25 -18.19 6.61
C ARG A 113 22.26 -19.71 6.66
N MET A 114 23.43 -20.33 6.53
CA MET A 114 23.59 -21.79 6.57
C MET A 114 23.35 -22.36 7.97
N LEU A 115 23.55 -21.55 9.02
CA LEU A 115 23.37 -21.93 10.42
C LEU A 115 22.06 -21.41 11.03
N ALA A 116 21.30 -20.59 10.30
CA ALA A 116 19.98 -20.12 10.74
C ALA A 116 19.01 -21.32 10.82
N PRO A 117 18.19 -21.40 11.88
CA PRO A 117 17.16 -22.42 11.94
C PRO A 117 16.21 -22.32 10.73
N PRO A 118 15.77 -23.44 10.16
CA PRO A 118 15.03 -23.47 8.91
C PRO A 118 13.64 -22.82 8.99
N ASP A 119 13.14 -22.51 10.19
CA ASP A 119 11.83 -21.85 10.40
C ASP A 119 11.92 -20.87 11.59
N ASN A 120 12.05 -19.59 11.28
CA ASN A 120 11.97 -18.50 12.25
C ASN A 120 10.51 -18.15 12.62
N GLY A 121 9.58 -19.12 12.62
CA GLY A 121 8.14 -18.89 12.79
C GLY A 121 7.46 -18.32 11.53
N LEU A 122 8.15 -18.27 10.39
CA LEU A 122 7.60 -17.76 9.13
C LEU A 122 6.49 -18.67 8.60
N GLY A 123 6.63 -20.01 8.77
CA GLY A 123 5.58 -20.96 8.39
C GLY A 123 4.30 -20.74 9.18
N GLN A 124 4.40 -20.62 10.50
CA GLN A 124 3.23 -20.32 11.36
C GLN A 124 2.58 -19.00 10.96
N ARG A 125 3.40 -17.98 10.70
CA ARG A 125 2.89 -16.67 10.26
C ARG A 125 2.22 -16.73 8.90
N ALA A 126 2.79 -17.48 7.95
CA ALA A 126 2.14 -17.72 6.66
C ALA A 126 0.77 -18.38 6.85
N ASP A 127 0.65 -19.37 7.75
CA ASP A 127 -0.61 -20.02 8.08
C ASP A 127 -1.62 -19.05 8.68
N GLU A 128 -1.19 -18.15 9.58
CA GLU A 128 -2.04 -17.10 10.14
C GLU A 128 -2.56 -16.17 9.06
N MET A 129 -1.69 -15.75 8.13
CA MET A 129 -2.08 -14.90 6.98
C MET A 129 -3.01 -15.64 6.02
N ILE A 130 -2.71 -16.91 5.68
CA ILE A 130 -3.58 -17.75 4.86
C ILE A 130 -4.98 -17.85 5.47
N LYS A 131 -5.06 -18.06 6.77
CA LYS A 131 -6.33 -18.12 7.51
C LYS A 131 -7.07 -16.78 7.48
N LEU A 132 -6.36 -15.68 7.74
CA LEU A 132 -6.92 -14.33 7.75
C LEU A 132 -7.49 -13.95 6.38
N PHE A 133 -6.75 -14.28 5.31
CA PHE A 133 -7.15 -14.02 3.93
C PHE A 133 -8.13 -15.06 3.36
N ARG A 134 -8.54 -16.08 4.17
CA ARG A 134 -9.48 -17.16 3.79
C ARG A 134 -9.01 -17.97 2.58
N LEU A 135 -7.70 -18.17 2.46
CA LEU A 135 -7.05 -18.85 1.33
C LEU A 135 -6.58 -20.28 1.63
N GLN A 136 -7.09 -20.89 2.72
CA GLN A 136 -6.66 -22.23 3.16
C GLN A 136 -6.83 -23.31 2.09
N HIS A 137 -7.90 -23.21 1.30
CA HIS A 137 -8.25 -24.20 0.25
C HIS A 137 -7.30 -24.19 -0.95
N VAL A 138 -6.45 -23.17 -1.08
CA VAL A 138 -5.48 -23.00 -2.18
C VAL A 138 -4.05 -22.79 -1.69
N ALA A 139 -3.79 -22.98 -0.38
CA ALA A 139 -2.53 -22.67 0.26
C ALA A 139 -1.30 -23.35 -0.39
N ASP A 140 -1.45 -24.60 -0.79
CA ASP A 140 -0.41 -25.42 -1.34
C ASP A 140 -0.41 -25.48 -2.88
N LEU A 141 -1.34 -24.75 -3.53
CA LEU A 141 -1.38 -24.66 -4.99
C LEU A 141 -0.37 -23.62 -5.50
N PRO A 142 0.21 -23.85 -6.70
CA PRO A 142 1.04 -22.86 -7.37
C PRO A 142 0.28 -21.54 -7.54
N ALA A 143 0.89 -20.41 -7.14
CA ALA A 143 0.21 -19.11 -7.17
C ALA A 143 -0.24 -18.71 -8.58
N GLY A 144 0.48 -19.15 -9.63
CA GLY A 144 0.08 -18.91 -11.02
C GLY A 144 -1.17 -19.64 -11.47
N SER A 145 -1.64 -20.67 -10.73
CA SER A 145 -2.90 -21.38 -11.03
C SER A 145 -4.12 -20.76 -10.36
N LEU A 146 -3.91 -19.78 -9.48
CA LEU A 146 -4.97 -19.10 -8.77
C LEU A 146 -5.72 -18.11 -9.68
N SER A 147 -6.98 -17.83 -9.37
CA SER A 147 -7.69 -16.73 -10.03
C SER A 147 -7.01 -15.39 -9.77
N TYR A 148 -7.19 -14.42 -10.67
CA TYR A 148 -6.59 -13.09 -10.52
C TYR A 148 -6.91 -12.45 -9.16
N GLY A 149 -8.16 -12.55 -8.70
CA GLY A 149 -8.56 -12.03 -7.39
C GLY A 149 -7.83 -12.72 -6.23
N GLN A 150 -7.63 -14.05 -6.30
CA GLN A 150 -6.84 -14.77 -5.29
C GLN A 150 -5.37 -14.37 -5.33
N GLN A 151 -4.78 -14.21 -6.53
CA GLN A 151 -3.41 -13.71 -6.67
C GLN A 151 -3.27 -12.30 -6.09
N LYS A 152 -4.27 -11.42 -6.26
CA LYS A 152 -4.29 -10.08 -5.67
C LYS A 152 -4.32 -10.14 -4.13
N LEU A 153 -5.11 -11.06 -3.55
CA LEU A 153 -5.11 -11.29 -2.11
C LEU A 153 -3.76 -11.81 -1.60
N VAL A 154 -3.08 -12.68 -2.38
CA VAL A 154 -1.72 -13.15 -2.05
C VAL A 154 -0.73 -11.98 -2.08
N ASP A 155 -0.76 -11.14 -3.11
CA ASP A 155 0.10 -9.95 -3.24
C ASP A 155 -0.07 -9.00 -2.05
N ILE A 156 -1.33 -8.75 -1.65
CA ILE A 156 -1.62 -7.96 -0.44
C ILE A 156 -1.06 -8.66 0.81
N ALA A 157 -1.32 -9.97 0.98
CA ALA A 157 -0.84 -10.73 2.14
C ALA A 157 0.69 -10.70 2.24
N MET A 158 1.41 -10.78 1.11
CA MET A 158 2.87 -10.68 1.04
C MET A 158 3.36 -9.33 1.60
N ALA A 159 2.67 -8.23 1.30
CA ALA A 159 3.03 -6.91 1.82
C ALA A 159 2.93 -6.81 3.35
N PHE A 160 2.10 -7.66 3.99
CA PHE A 160 1.95 -7.71 5.44
C PHE A 160 2.87 -8.73 6.14
N MET A 161 3.49 -9.63 5.40
CA MET A 161 4.39 -10.64 5.97
C MET A 161 5.57 -10.05 6.75
N PRO A 162 6.23 -8.94 6.36
CA PRO A 162 7.31 -8.33 7.15
C PRO A 162 6.88 -7.58 8.43
N LYS A 163 5.58 -7.58 8.79
CA LYS A 163 5.00 -6.76 9.89
C LYS A 163 5.24 -5.26 9.72
N PRO A 164 4.85 -4.69 8.59
CA PRO A 164 5.06 -3.28 8.36
C PRO A 164 4.23 -2.42 9.33
N ARG A 165 4.75 -1.26 9.68
CA ARG A 165 4.04 -0.25 10.49
C ARG A 165 3.19 0.68 9.61
N LEU A 166 3.60 0.83 8.35
CA LEU A 166 2.87 1.57 7.32
C LEU A 166 2.81 0.73 6.05
N VAL A 167 1.64 0.61 5.44
CA VAL A 167 1.47 -0.05 4.14
C VAL A 167 0.87 0.92 3.13
N LEU A 168 1.51 1.00 1.96
CA LEU A 168 0.97 1.73 0.82
C LEU A 168 0.29 0.72 -0.12
N LEU A 169 -1.02 0.86 -0.29
CA LEU A 169 -1.86 0.00 -1.13
C LEU A 169 -2.21 0.75 -2.42
N ASP A 170 -1.73 0.24 -3.56
CA ASP A 170 -1.96 0.84 -4.87
C ASP A 170 -3.05 0.03 -5.62
N GLU A 171 -4.23 0.60 -5.72
CA GLU A 171 -5.42 0.04 -6.37
C GLU A 171 -5.72 -1.42 -5.92
N PRO A 172 -5.94 -1.66 -4.61
CA PRO A 172 -6.15 -3.01 -4.10
C PRO A 172 -7.41 -3.69 -4.68
N CYS A 173 -8.40 -2.93 -5.16
CA CYS A 173 -9.62 -3.46 -5.78
C CYS A 173 -9.47 -3.73 -7.28
N ALA A 174 -8.38 -3.29 -7.93
CA ALA A 174 -8.23 -3.44 -9.38
C ALA A 174 -8.26 -4.92 -9.79
N GLY A 175 -9.19 -5.28 -10.69
CA GLY A 175 -9.37 -6.66 -11.17
C GLY A 175 -9.96 -7.64 -10.15
N VAL A 176 -10.34 -7.20 -8.97
CA VAL A 176 -11.05 -8.01 -7.97
C VAL A 176 -12.54 -8.06 -8.34
N ASN A 177 -13.14 -9.26 -8.26
CA ASN A 177 -14.58 -9.41 -8.49
C ASN A 177 -15.35 -8.53 -7.48
N PRO A 178 -16.35 -7.75 -7.92
CA PRO A 178 -17.15 -6.90 -7.04
C PRO A 178 -17.70 -7.61 -5.80
N SER A 179 -18.06 -8.90 -5.91
CA SER A 179 -18.51 -9.69 -4.77
C SER A 179 -17.45 -9.93 -3.68
N LEU A 180 -16.17 -9.76 -4.00
CA LEU A 180 -15.04 -9.93 -3.08
C LEU A 180 -14.53 -8.61 -2.51
N VAL A 181 -14.94 -7.47 -3.07
CA VAL A 181 -14.44 -6.14 -2.66
C VAL A 181 -14.82 -5.83 -1.21
N ASP A 182 -16.05 -6.16 -0.79
CA ASP A 182 -16.47 -5.99 0.60
C ASP A 182 -15.66 -6.89 1.56
N GLY A 183 -15.37 -8.13 1.16
CA GLY A 183 -14.51 -9.02 1.93
C GLY A 183 -13.08 -8.50 2.06
N LEU A 184 -12.54 -7.89 0.99
CA LEU A 184 -11.22 -7.24 1.04
C LEU A 184 -11.23 -6.03 1.99
N ARG A 185 -12.29 -5.22 1.97
CA ARG A 185 -12.45 -4.08 2.88
C ARG A 185 -12.47 -4.53 4.35
N GLU A 186 -13.29 -5.54 4.67
CA GLU A 186 -13.36 -6.11 6.02
C GLU A 186 -12.00 -6.64 6.48
N LEU A 187 -11.28 -7.32 5.60
CA LEU A 187 -9.95 -7.82 5.86
C LEU A 187 -8.95 -6.69 6.17
N LEU A 188 -8.94 -5.60 5.40
CA LEU A 188 -8.06 -4.46 5.65
C LEU A 188 -8.40 -3.76 6.97
N VAL A 189 -9.69 -3.64 7.32
CA VAL A 189 -10.12 -3.14 8.64
C VAL A 189 -9.64 -4.05 9.76
N GLU A 190 -9.73 -5.38 9.58
CA GLU A 190 -9.27 -6.36 10.55
C GLU A 190 -7.74 -6.30 10.75
N LEU A 191 -6.98 -6.19 9.65
CA LEU A 191 -5.52 -6.00 9.68
C LEU A 191 -5.12 -4.72 10.41
N ASN A 192 -5.77 -3.60 10.10
CA ASN A 192 -5.53 -2.32 10.77
C ASN A 192 -5.76 -2.44 12.28
N LYS A 193 -6.88 -3.03 12.71
CA LYS A 193 -7.23 -3.20 14.13
C LYS A 193 -6.29 -4.17 14.86
N LYS A 194 -5.95 -5.31 14.25
CA LYS A 194 -5.15 -6.37 14.90
C LYS A 194 -3.67 -6.03 14.96
N GLN A 195 -3.14 -5.41 13.92
CA GLN A 195 -1.70 -5.12 13.81
C GLN A 195 -1.35 -3.68 14.20
N GLY A 196 -2.35 -2.80 14.35
CA GLY A 196 -2.14 -1.38 14.62
C GLY A 196 -1.43 -0.64 13.48
N GLY A 197 -1.36 -1.26 12.28
CA GLY A 197 -0.69 -0.70 11.12
C GLY A 197 -1.45 0.48 10.51
N SER A 198 -0.73 1.44 9.98
CA SER A 198 -1.30 2.56 9.24
C SER A 198 -1.30 2.25 7.75
N PHE A 199 -2.31 2.70 7.01
CA PHE A 199 -2.40 2.44 5.57
C PHE A 199 -2.56 3.75 4.81
N VAL A 200 -1.94 3.82 3.63
CA VAL A 200 -2.25 4.82 2.61
C VAL A 200 -2.77 4.07 1.39
N VAL A 201 -3.96 4.40 0.93
CA VAL A 201 -4.67 3.65 -0.11
C VAL A 201 -4.94 4.57 -1.29
N ILE A 202 -4.36 4.27 -2.46
CA ILE A 202 -4.83 4.85 -3.73
C ILE A 202 -5.93 3.95 -4.27
N GLU A 203 -7.07 4.53 -4.57
CA GLU A 203 -8.19 3.80 -5.15
C GLU A 203 -9.09 4.69 -6.02
N HIS A 204 -9.72 4.06 -6.99
CA HIS A 204 -10.72 4.70 -7.86
C HIS A 204 -12.15 4.28 -7.48
N ASN A 205 -12.31 3.19 -6.73
CA ASN A 205 -13.60 2.73 -6.23
C ASN A 205 -14.01 3.60 -5.04
N MET A 206 -14.85 4.61 -5.32
CA MET A 206 -15.29 5.57 -4.31
C MET A 206 -16.04 4.91 -3.16
N ASP A 207 -16.91 3.93 -3.43
CA ASP A 207 -17.65 3.20 -2.38
C ASP A 207 -16.70 2.49 -1.41
N PHE A 208 -15.64 1.86 -1.94
CA PHE A 208 -14.62 1.21 -1.14
C PHE A 208 -13.85 2.21 -0.26
N VAL A 209 -13.40 3.33 -0.84
CA VAL A 209 -12.64 4.37 -0.12
C VAL A 209 -13.49 5.00 0.97
N MET A 210 -14.73 5.38 0.65
CA MET A 210 -15.65 6.02 1.60
C MET A 210 -15.97 5.13 2.81
N LYS A 211 -16.00 3.79 2.62
CA LYS A 211 -16.27 2.84 3.69
C LYS A 211 -15.02 2.37 4.45
N LEU A 212 -13.84 2.50 3.85
CA LEU A 212 -12.59 2.01 4.42
C LEU A 212 -11.81 3.10 5.17
N CYS A 213 -11.71 4.30 4.59
CA CYS A 213 -10.75 5.31 5.02
C CYS A 213 -11.30 6.16 6.17
N HIS A 214 -10.41 6.54 7.09
CA HIS A 214 -10.74 7.48 8.17
C HIS A 214 -10.72 8.92 7.67
N ARG A 215 -9.84 9.21 6.71
CA ARG A 215 -9.65 10.52 6.09
C ARG A 215 -9.19 10.33 4.64
N ILE A 216 -9.48 11.31 3.80
CA ILE A 216 -9.22 11.27 2.36
C ILE A 216 -8.51 12.54 1.94
N VAL A 217 -7.49 12.40 1.10
CA VAL A 217 -6.82 13.47 0.35
C VAL A 217 -7.25 13.35 -1.11
N CYS A 218 -7.93 14.37 -1.63
CA CYS A 218 -8.29 14.45 -3.04
C CYS A 218 -7.24 15.26 -3.81
N MET A 219 -6.68 14.65 -4.86
CA MET A 219 -5.67 15.25 -5.73
C MET A 219 -6.23 15.57 -7.11
N VAL A 220 -5.92 16.76 -7.61
CA VAL A 220 -6.24 17.18 -8.98
C VAL A 220 -5.02 17.94 -9.52
N GLU A 221 -4.60 17.63 -10.75
CA GLU A 221 -3.48 18.31 -11.44
C GLU A 221 -2.22 18.46 -10.58
N GLY A 222 -1.87 17.39 -9.85
CA GLY A 222 -0.68 17.39 -9.00
C GLY A 222 -0.80 18.17 -7.69
N LYS A 223 -1.97 18.66 -7.32
CA LYS A 223 -2.21 19.45 -6.10
C LYS A 223 -3.28 18.82 -5.22
N VAL A 224 -3.25 19.15 -3.93
CA VAL A 224 -4.34 18.79 -3.02
C VAL A 224 -5.50 19.74 -3.27
N LEU A 225 -6.65 19.19 -3.66
CA LEU A 225 -7.90 19.92 -3.84
C LEU A 225 -8.68 20.01 -2.52
N ALA A 226 -8.77 18.88 -1.80
CA ALA A 226 -9.49 18.79 -0.54
C ALA A 226 -8.90 17.72 0.37
N VAL A 227 -9.05 17.90 1.68
CA VAL A 227 -8.72 16.91 2.71
C VAL A 227 -9.86 16.90 3.71
N GLY A 228 -10.37 15.73 4.06
CA GLY A 228 -11.46 15.63 5.03
C GLY A 228 -11.89 14.20 5.28
N LYS A 229 -12.91 14.05 6.13
CA LYS A 229 -13.58 12.75 6.34
C LYS A 229 -14.35 12.33 5.08
N PRO A 230 -14.65 11.03 4.93
CA PRO A 230 -15.41 10.54 3.77
C PRO A 230 -16.68 11.36 3.47
N GLU A 231 -17.48 11.70 4.48
CA GLU A 231 -18.72 12.45 4.32
C GLU A 231 -18.47 13.88 3.82
N GLU A 232 -17.39 14.52 4.27
CA GLU A 232 -16.99 15.87 3.86
C GLU A 232 -16.54 15.88 2.40
N ILE A 233 -15.78 14.86 1.99
CA ILE A 233 -15.29 14.69 0.62
C ILE A 233 -16.45 14.37 -0.33
N GLN A 234 -17.38 13.51 0.07
CA GLN A 234 -18.56 13.16 -0.73
C GLN A 234 -19.47 14.35 -0.99
N GLY A 235 -19.60 15.26 -0.02
CA GLY A 235 -20.39 16.48 -0.13
C GLY A 235 -19.65 17.66 -0.76
N ASN A 236 -18.36 17.52 -1.08
CA ASN A 236 -17.55 18.62 -1.58
C ASN A 236 -17.79 18.85 -3.07
N ARG A 237 -18.38 20.00 -3.41
CA ARG A 237 -18.73 20.38 -4.77
C ARG A 237 -17.52 20.40 -5.72
N ALA A 238 -16.37 20.92 -5.28
CA ALA A 238 -15.16 20.98 -6.10
C ALA A 238 -14.63 19.56 -6.41
N VAL A 239 -14.72 18.62 -5.47
CA VAL A 239 -14.37 17.22 -5.69
C VAL A 239 -15.31 16.59 -6.72
N LEU A 240 -16.63 16.79 -6.58
CA LEU A 240 -17.60 16.27 -7.54
C LEU A 240 -17.36 16.81 -8.95
N GLU A 241 -17.14 18.12 -9.08
CA GLU A 241 -16.85 18.77 -10.38
C GLU A 241 -15.55 18.21 -11.01
N ALA A 242 -14.51 17.92 -10.20
CA ALA A 242 -13.26 17.34 -10.70
C ALA A 242 -13.41 15.91 -11.26
N TYR A 243 -14.41 15.16 -10.80
CA TYR A 243 -14.73 13.83 -11.32
C TYR A 243 -15.76 13.84 -12.47
N LEU A 244 -16.63 14.84 -12.52
CA LEU A 244 -17.67 14.97 -13.56
C LEU A 244 -17.21 15.75 -14.77
N GLY A 245 -16.17 16.57 -14.64
CA GLY A 245 -15.65 17.44 -15.70
C GLY A 245 -14.65 16.77 -16.66
N ASN A 246 -14.43 15.46 -16.53
CA ASN A 246 -13.53 14.67 -17.40
C ASN A 246 -14.31 13.65 -18.21
#